data_2ee037cf7175e4b8f2ddaeeb20f59f9e
#
_entry.id   2ee037cf7175e4b8f2ddaeeb20f59f9e
#
_cell.length_a   1.000
_cell.length_b   1.000
_cell.length_c   1.000
_cell.angle_alpha   90.00
_cell.angle_beta   90.00
_cell.angle_gamma   90.00
#
_symmetry.space_group_name_H-M   'P 1'
#
loop_
_entity.id
_entity.type
_entity.pdbx_description
1 polymer ?
#
loop_
_entity_poly.entity_id
_entity_poly.type
_entity_poly.pdbx_seq_one_letter_code
_entity_poly.pdbx_strand_id
1 'polypeptide(L)'
;MSRTVKVLIWILIGIPLFLIVSLFIAFQVFVNMASPDHAFGEKPLPLAPDYSVRSNWAGWPDKDNPVERLPLSESPVPFEERPAAAFFLHPTTFGSSETYVQPMDHEETNRDTDLGTISIQATAFNKCCTVYAPRYRQSSLPYP
;
A
#
# COMPACT_ATOMS: atom_id res chain seq x y z
N MET A 1 -8.29 -53.57 2.58
CA MET A 1 -7.97 -52.48 1.64
C MET A 1 -6.72 -52.88 0.86
N SER A 2 -6.79 -52.92 -0.48
CA SER A 2 -5.66 -53.32 -1.32
C SER A 2 -4.50 -52.29 -1.24
N ARG A 3 -3.28 -52.74 -1.57
CA ARG A 3 -2.08 -51.89 -1.59
C ARG A 3 -2.28 -50.69 -2.53
N THR A 4 -2.91 -50.90 -3.67
CA THR A 4 -3.22 -49.90 -4.67
C THR A 4 -4.16 -48.79 -4.12
N VAL A 5 -5.20 -49.17 -3.38
CA VAL A 5 -6.15 -48.23 -2.77
C VAL A 5 -5.46 -47.35 -1.71
N LYS A 6 -4.56 -47.93 -0.90
CA LYS A 6 -3.76 -47.16 0.07
C LYS A 6 -2.89 -46.14 -0.61
N VAL A 7 -2.20 -46.52 -1.69
CA VAL A 7 -1.35 -45.61 -2.46
C VAL A 7 -2.15 -44.46 -3.08
N LEU A 8 -3.31 -44.76 -3.68
CA LEU A 8 -4.19 -43.73 -4.24
C LEU A 8 -4.69 -42.75 -3.18
N ILE A 9 -5.03 -43.20 -1.99
CA ILE A 9 -5.43 -42.33 -0.88
C ILE A 9 -4.28 -41.41 -0.47
N TRP A 10 -3.04 -41.94 -0.38
CA TRP A 10 -1.88 -41.11 -0.05
C TRP A 10 -1.57 -40.06 -1.12
N ILE A 11 -1.75 -40.38 -2.40
CA ILE A 11 -1.56 -39.43 -3.50
C ILE A 11 -2.66 -38.36 -3.49
N LEU A 12 -3.92 -38.79 -3.38
CA LEU A 12 -5.06 -37.85 -3.51
C LEU A 12 -5.31 -36.98 -2.28
N ILE A 13 -4.95 -37.44 -1.10
CA ILE A 13 -5.20 -36.71 0.16
C ILE A 13 -3.91 -36.28 0.81
N GLY A 14 -2.91 -37.17 0.89
CA GLY A 14 -1.67 -36.90 1.60
C GLY A 14 -0.82 -35.78 0.95
N ILE A 15 -0.69 -35.79 -0.38
CA ILE A 15 0.07 -34.79 -1.09
C ILE A 15 -0.60 -33.41 -0.99
N PRO A 16 -1.89 -33.21 -1.29
CA PRO A 16 -2.55 -31.93 -1.10
C PRO A 16 -2.49 -31.41 0.34
N LEU A 17 -2.72 -32.28 1.32
CA LEU A 17 -2.63 -31.94 2.72
C LEU A 17 -1.23 -31.45 3.11
N PHE A 18 -0.19 -32.19 2.67
CA PHE A 18 1.19 -31.79 2.89
C PHE A 18 1.51 -30.42 2.27
N LEU A 19 1.05 -30.17 1.04
CA LEU A 19 1.23 -28.87 0.37
C LEU A 19 0.53 -27.74 1.12
N ILE A 20 -0.71 -27.95 1.57
CA ILE A 20 -1.45 -26.95 2.35
C ILE A 20 -0.72 -26.62 3.66
N VAL A 21 -0.28 -27.64 4.39
CA VAL A 21 0.46 -27.44 5.65
C VAL A 21 1.78 -26.74 5.39
N SER A 22 2.50 -27.13 4.34
CA SER A 22 3.77 -26.48 3.98
C SER A 22 3.59 -25.02 3.60
N LEU A 23 2.57 -24.68 2.82
CA LEU A 23 2.22 -23.31 2.47
C LEU A 23 1.81 -22.50 3.71
N PHE A 24 1.05 -23.08 4.62
CA PHE A 24 0.67 -22.43 5.87
C PHE A 24 1.90 -22.12 6.73
N ILE A 25 2.81 -23.09 6.89
CA ILE A 25 4.05 -22.87 7.63
C ILE A 25 4.92 -21.79 6.96
N ALA A 26 5.08 -21.87 5.64
CA ALA A 26 5.84 -20.87 4.89
C ALA A 26 5.24 -19.46 5.04
N PHE A 27 3.91 -19.34 5.01
CA PHE A 27 3.21 -18.08 5.25
C PHE A 27 3.45 -17.55 6.67
N GLN A 28 3.37 -18.41 7.70
CA GLN A 28 3.66 -17.99 9.09
C GLN A 28 5.11 -17.53 9.27
N VAL A 29 6.07 -18.23 8.66
CA VAL A 29 7.48 -17.83 8.66
C VAL A 29 7.64 -16.48 7.97
N PHE A 30 7.02 -16.28 6.81
CA PHE A 30 7.05 -15.01 6.10
C PHE A 30 6.47 -13.86 6.93
N VAL A 31 5.29 -14.05 7.54
CA VAL A 31 4.67 -13.04 8.40
C VAL A 31 5.58 -12.67 9.56
N ASN A 32 6.16 -13.68 10.24
CA ASN A 32 7.07 -13.42 11.36
C ASN A 32 8.34 -12.66 10.93
N MET A 33 8.90 -12.98 9.74
CA MET A 33 10.07 -12.27 9.21
C MET A 33 9.76 -10.84 8.75
N ALA A 34 8.55 -10.61 8.30
CA ALA A 34 8.10 -9.32 7.79
C ALA A 34 7.49 -8.42 8.89
N SER A 35 7.30 -8.93 10.09
CA SER A 35 6.71 -8.21 11.22
C SER A 35 7.79 -7.65 12.16
N PRO A 36 7.54 -6.50 12.81
CA PRO A 36 8.41 -5.98 13.85
C PRO A 36 8.61 -6.97 15.02
N ASP A 37 9.79 -6.95 15.63
CA ASP A 37 10.23 -7.83 16.72
C ASP A 37 9.74 -7.43 18.11
N HIS A 38 8.89 -6.42 18.19
CA HIS A 38 8.35 -5.85 19.43
C HIS A 38 6.82 -5.73 19.35
N ALA A 39 6.15 -5.54 20.48
CA ALA A 39 4.69 -5.35 20.51
C ALA A 39 4.29 -3.95 20.02
N PHE A 40 3.09 -3.85 19.41
CA PHE A 40 2.54 -2.54 19.02
C PHE A 40 2.38 -1.64 20.25
N GLY A 41 2.87 -0.42 20.16
CA GLY A 41 2.84 0.57 21.25
C GLY A 41 3.99 0.45 22.26
N GLU A 42 4.87 -0.53 22.13
CA GLU A 42 6.08 -0.65 22.96
C GLU A 42 7.12 0.43 22.62
N LYS A 43 7.22 0.79 21.35
CA LYS A 43 8.04 1.92 20.88
C LYS A 43 7.15 3.14 20.58
N PRO A 44 7.69 4.36 20.72
CA PRO A 44 6.96 5.58 20.36
C PRO A 44 6.49 5.53 18.91
N LEU A 45 5.26 5.93 18.67
CA LEU A 45 4.73 6.06 17.31
C LEU A 45 5.33 7.30 16.62
N PRO A 46 5.51 7.27 15.28
CA PRO A 46 5.89 8.46 14.53
C PRO A 46 4.93 9.62 14.77
N LEU A 47 5.44 10.84 14.67
CA LEU A 47 4.61 12.05 14.83
C LEU A 47 3.47 12.07 13.83
N ALA A 48 2.33 12.61 14.26
CA ALA A 48 1.20 12.82 13.37
C ALA A 48 1.56 13.86 12.29
N PRO A 49 1.06 13.71 11.04
CA PRO A 49 1.30 14.70 10.01
C PRO A 49 0.66 16.04 10.35
N ASP A 50 1.41 17.11 10.13
CA ASP A 50 0.88 18.48 10.12
C ASP A 50 0.45 18.82 8.69
N TYR A 51 -0.84 18.85 8.43
CA TYR A 51 -1.38 19.12 7.10
C TYR A 51 -1.33 20.59 6.69
N SER A 52 -0.81 21.50 7.52
CA SER A 52 -0.42 22.83 7.08
C SER A 52 0.87 22.82 6.25
N VAL A 53 1.66 21.73 6.37
CA VAL A 53 2.94 21.56 5.66
C VAL A 53 2.71 20.86 4.32
N ARG A 54 3.13 21.53 3.21
CA ARG A 54 2.90 21.04 1.83
C ARG A 54 3.48 19.65 1.57
N SER A 55 4.63 19.31 2.12
CA SER A 55 5.27 17.99 1.94
C SER A 55 4.46 16.82 2.50
N ASN A 56 3.49 17.09 3.39
CA ASN A 56 2.58 16.06 3.91
C ASN A 56 1.39 15.77 2.97
N TRP A 57 1.46 16.28 1.73
CA TRP A 57 0.52 15.98 0.66
C TRP A 57 1.25 15.37 -0.53
N ALA A 58 0.76 14.25 -1.02
CA ALA A 58 1.19 13.65 -2.28
C ALA A 58 0.52 14.35 -3.46
N GLY A 59 -0.75 14.77 -3.32
CA GLY A 59 -1.51 15.55 -4.27
C GLY A 59 -2.00 16.85 -3.67
N TRP A 60 -1.71 17.97 -4.36
CA TRP A 60 -2.11 19.32 -4.00
C TRP A 60 -2.21 20.17 -5.28
N PRO A 61 -3.04 21.23 -5.34
CA PRO A 61 -3.13 22.08 -6.53
C PRO A 61 -1.83 22.83 -6.82
N ASP A 62 -0.89 22.19 -7.47
CA ASP A 62 0.32 22.77 -8.05
C ASP A 62 0.73 21.97 -9.31
N LYS A 63 1.71 22.49 -10.06
CA LYS A 63 2.08 21.90 -11.36
C LYS A 63 2.94 20.66 -11.27
N ASP A 64 3.64 20.45 -10.14
CA ASP A 64 4.66 19.42 -10.00
C ASP A 64 4.24 18.34 -8.99
N ASN A 65 3.08 17.73 -9.20
CA ASN A 65 2.62 16.66 -8.33
C ASN A 65 2.13 15.44 -9.13
N PRO A 66 2.23 14.22 -8.59
CA PRO A 66 1.93 12.99 -9.32
C PRO A 66 0.47 12.86 -9.75
N VAL A 67 -0.47 13.59 -9.14
CA VAL A 67 -1.90 13.55 -9.53
C VAL A 67 -2.18 14.27 -10.85
N GLU A 68 -1.30 15.17 -11.29
CA GLU A 68 -1.46 15.93 -12.53
C GLU A 68 -0.95 15.18 -13.78
N ARG A 69 -0.51 13.95 -13.62
CA ARG A 69 -0.03 13.14 -14.74
C ARG A 69 -1.15 12.85 -15.71
N LEU A 70 -0.90 13.09 -17.00
CA LEU A 70 -1.84 12.88 -18.10
C LEU A 70 -1.21 11.99 -19.18
N PRO A 71 -2.05 11.28 -19.97
CA PRO A 71 -1.60 10.70 -21.25
C PRO A 71 -1.01 11.77 -22.16
N LEU A 72 -0.04 11.37 -23.00
CA LEU A 72 0.65 12.29 -23.92
C LEU A 72 -0.28 13.01 -24.92
N SER A 73 -1.45 12.44 -25.18
CA SER A 73 -2.46 13.00 -26.11
C SER A 73 -3.38 14.02 -25.45
N GLU A 74 -3.24 14.27 -24.16
CA GLU A 74 -4.16 15.09 -23.39
C GLU A 74 -3.50 16.34 -22.84
N SER A 75 -4.28 17.42 -22.73
CA SER A 75 -3.86 18.68 -22.11
C SER A 75 -4.46 18.82 -20.71
N PRO A 76 -3.73 19.43 -19.75
CA PRO A 76 -4.24 19.69 -18.42
C PRO A 76 -5.39 20.70 -18.47
N VAL A 77 -6.38 20.49 -17.58
CA VAL A 77 -7.44 21.46 -17.31
C VAL A 77 -6.93 22.37 -16.18
N PRO A 78 -6.96 23.70 -16.34
CA PRO A 78 -6.60 24.64 -15.29
C PRO A 78 -7.39 24.38 -14.00
N PHE A 79 -6.77 24.59 -12.84
CA PHE A 79 -7.42 24.33 -11.55
C PHE A 79 -8.71 25.12 -11.37
N GLU A 80 -8.71 26.37 -11.85
CA GLU A 80 -9.82 27.32 -11.76
C GLU A 80 -11.03 26.89 -12.61
N GLU A 81 -10.81 26.05 -13.62
CA GLU A 81 -11.84 25.54 -14.52
C GLU A 81 -12.42 24.19 -14.06
N ARG A 82 -11.84 23.57 -13.02
CA ARG A 82 -12.31 22.29 -12.51
C ARG A 82 -13.53 22.49 -11.61
N PRO A 83 -14.68 21.85 -11.94
CA PRO A 83 -15.94 22.09 -11.24
C PRO A 83 -16.02 21.51 -9.83
N ALA A 84 -15.08 20.65 -9.43
CA ALA A 84 -15.14 19.94 -8.16
C ALA A 84 -13.74 19.73 -7.54
N ALA A 85 -13.74 19.31 -6.28
CA ALA A 85 -12.55 18.81 -5.59
C ALA A 85 -12.72 17.32 -5.27
N ALA A 86 -11.63 16.55 -5.38
CA ALA A 86 -11.57 15.16 -5.00
C ALA A 86 -10.56 15.00 -3.85
N PHE A 87 -10.99 14.36 -2.78
CA PHE A 87 -10.11 13.95 -1.70
C PHE A 87 -9.77 12.47 -1.90
N PHE A 88 -8.50 12.18 -2.20
CA PHE A 88 -8.05 10.83 -2.49
C PHE A 88 -7.18 10.27 -1.37
N LEU A 89 -7.68 9.23 -0.72
CA LEU A 89 -6.92 8.49 0.28
C LEU A 89 -6.37 7.21 -0.37
N HIS A 90 -5.06 7.17 -0.56
CA HIS A 90 -4.39 6.04 -1.22
C HIS A 90 -4.39 4.78 -0.35
N PRO A 91 -4.39 3.56 -0.94
CA PRO A 91 -4.23 2.32 -0.20
C PRO A 91 -2.83 2.24 0.44
N THR A 92 -2.68 1.34 1.42
CA THR A 92 -1.40 1.08 2.10
C THR A 92 -0.37 0.53 1.11
N THR A 93 0.79 1.16 1.09
CA THR A 93 1.97 0.78 0.30
C THR A 93 3.20 0.52 1.18
N PHE A 94 3.08 0.74 2.48
CA PHE A 94 4.15 0.59 3.44
C PHE A 94 4.27 -0.87 3.92
N GLY A 95 5.51 -1.37 3.98
CA GLY A 95 5.87 -2.65 4.59
C GLY A 95 7.19 -2.52 5.34
N SER A 96 7.25 -2.97 6.58
CA SER A 96 8.46 -2.88 7.41
C SER A 96 8.48 -3.97 8.46
N SER A 97 9.66 -4.57 8.66
CA SER A 97 9.95 -5.45 9.80
C SER A 97 10.50 -4.68 11.02
N GLU A 98 10.65 -3.36 10.93
CA GLU A 98 11.22 -2.54 12.00
C GLU A 98 10.16 -1.73 12.76
N THR A 99 9.08 -1.35 12.09
CA THR A 99 8.02 -0.52 12.68
C THR A 99 6.65 -0.86 12.14
N TYR A 100 5.63 -0.75 13.00
CA TYR A 100 4.23 -0.97 12.64
C TYR A 100 3.60 0.19 11.87
N VAL A 101 4.19 1.37 11.98
CA VAL A 101 3.61 2.60 11.45
C VAL A 101 4.66 3.37 10.67
N GLN A 102 4.31 3.78 9.45
CA GLN A 102 5.19 4.54 8.58
C GLN A 102 5.57 5.89 9.19
N PRO A 103 6.87 6.22 9.31
CA PRO A 103 7.32 7.60 9.50
C PRO A 103 6.94 8.47 8.30
N MET A 104 6.53 9.73 8.54
CA MET A 104 6.10 10.64 7.48
C MET A 104 7.22 10.99 6.49
N ASP A 105 8.47 10.93 6.92
CA ASP A 105 9.69 11.19 6.16
C ASP A 105 10.30 9.92 5.52
N HIS A 106 9.56 8.80 5.48
CA HIS A 106 10.04 7.56 4.83
C HIS A 106 10.02 7.72 3.30
N GLU A 107 11.14 8.22 2.76
CA GLU A 107 11.26 8.65 1.36
C GLU A 107 10.94 7.56 0.34
N GLU A 108 11.40 6.32 0.58
CA GLU A 108 11.18 5.19 -0.32
C GLU A 108 9.68 4.90 -0.49
N THR A 109 8.95 4.71 0.61
CA THR A 109 7.50 4.48 0.55
C THR A 109 6.77 5.67 -0.06
N ASN A 110 7.15 6.90 0.28
CA ASN A 110 6.54 8.10 -0.28
C ASN A 110 6.71 8.16 -1.79
N ARG A 111 7.93 7.88 -2.29
CA ARG A 111 8.23 7.80 -3.72
C ARG A 111 7.42 6.70 -4.41
N ASP A 112 7.37 5.50 -3.83
CA ASP A 112 6.66 4.37 -4.41
C ASP A 112 5.15 4.58 -4.40
N THR A 113 4.62 5.26 -3.38
CA THR A 113 3.23 5.73 -3.34
C THR A 113 2.95 6.73 -4.47
N ASP A 114 3.83 7.71 -4.67
CA ASP A 114 3.69 8.75 -5.70
C ASP A 114 3.73 8.16 -7.11
N LEU A 115 4.72 7.31 -7.40
CA LEU A 115 4.91 6.70 -8.71
C LEU A 115 3.90 5.57 -9.00
N GLY A 116 3.41 4.90 -7.97
CA GLY A 116 2.44 3.82 -8.03
C GLY A 116 1.00 4.32 -7.89
N THR A 117 0.48 4.24 -6.68
CA THR A 117 -0.96 4.45 -6.42
C THR A 117 -1.46 5.85 -6.78
N ILE A 118 -0.71 6.90 -6.47
CA ILE A 118 -1.13 8.28 -6.75
C ILE A 118 -1.16 8.52 -8.26
N SER A 119 -0.06 8.25 -8.95
CA SER A 119 0.04 8.51 -10.40
C SER A 119 -0.80 7.59 -11.29
N ILE A 120 -1.34 6.49 -10.73
CA ILE A 120 -2.16 5.54 -11.47
C ILE A 120 -3.65 5.70 -11.11
N GLN A 121 -3.98 5.89 -9.83
CA GLN A 121 -5.37 5.87 -9.37
C GLN A 121 -5.94 7.28 -9.18
N ALA A 122 -5.20 8.19 -8.55
CA ALA A 122 -5.70 9.54 -8.29
C ALA A 122 -5.82 10.39 -9.57
N THR A 123 -5.00 10.11 -10.56
CA THR A 123 -5.03 10.79 -11.87
C THR A 123 -6.35 10.59 -12.63
N ALA A 124 -7.14 9.56 -12.29
CA ALA A 124 -8.47 9.38 -12.88
C ALA A 124 -9.40 10.58 -12.65
N PHE A 125 -9.11 11.43 -11.67
CA PHE A 125 -9.93 12.58 -11.28
C PHE A 125 -9.36 13.94 -11.75
N ASN A 126 -8.14 13.99 -12.29
CA ASN A 126 -7.43 15.26 -12.53
C ASN A 126 -8.02 16.14 -13.63
N LYS A 127 -8.91 15.61 -14.47
CA LYS A 127 -9.61 16.42 -15.51
C LYS A 127 -10.90 17.05 -15.00
N CYS A 128 -11.57 16.44 -14.06
CA CYS A 128 -12.83 16.96 -13.51
C CYS A 128 -12.63 17.71 -12.19
N CYS A 129 -11.54 17.42 -11.49
CA CYS A 129 -11.46 17.76 -10.09
C CYS A 129 -10.06 18.24 -9.69
N THR A 130 -10.00 19.18 -8.78
CA THR A 130 -8.78 19.49 -8.04
C THR A 130 -8.54 18.38 -7.03
N VAL A 131 -7.44 17.63 -7.17
CA VAL A 131 -7.20 16.46 -6.34
C VAL A 131 -6.32 16.80 -5.13
N TYR A 132 -6.80 16.45 -3.96
CA TYR A 132 -6.08 16.53 -2.69
C TYR A 132 -5.80 15.12 -2.18
N ALA A 133 -4.55 14.73 -2.09
CA ALA A 133 -4.11 13.42 -1.62
C ALA A 133 -3.15 13.58 -0.44
N PRO A 134 -3.63 13.46 0.82
CA PRO A 134 -2.76 13.56 1.98
C PRO A 134 -1.87 12.34 2.10
N ARG A 135 -0.64 12.53 2.60
CA ARG A 135 0.17 11.46 3.16
C ARG A 135 -0.30 11.18 4.57
N TYR A 136 -0.31 9.94 4.98
CA TYR A 136 -0.71 9.56 6.33
C TYR A 136 0.20 8.45 6.88
N ARG A 137 0.15 8.25 8.16
CA ARG A 137 0.89 7.17 8.83
C ARG A 137 0.25 5.83 8.48
N GLN A 138 0.76 5.17 7.44
CA GLN A 138 0.27 3.87 7.02
C GLN A 138 0.62 2.80 8.06
N SER A 139 -0.23 1.79 8.19
CA SER A 139 0.10 0.55 8.89
C SER A 139 1.04 -0.28 8.03
N SER A 140 2.02 -0.95 8.65
CA SER A 140 2.90 -1.88 7.94
C SER A 140 2.15 -3.13 7.48
N LEU A 141 2.36 -3.54 6.22
CA LEU A 141 1.97 -4.85 5.73
C LEU A 141 3.05 -5.88 6.12
N PRO A 142 2.69 -7.11 6.45
CA PRO A 142 1.39 -7.77 6.38
C PRO A 142 0.48 -7.57 7.61
N TYR A 143 0.78 -6.61 8.48
CA TYR A 143 0.01 -6.40 9.69
C TYR A 143 -1.34 -5.75 9.39
N PRO A 144 -2.44 -6.27 9.96
CA PRO A 144 -3.78 -5.70 9.77
C PRO A 144 -3.95 -4.36 10.50
#